data_2cdf6e070d64ce3ad6740277121cd724
#
_entry.id   2cdf6e070d64ce3ad6740277121cd724
#
_cell.length_a   1.000
_cell.length_b   1.000
_cell.length_c   1.000
_cell.angle_alpha   90.00
_cell.angle_beta   90.00
_cell.angle_gamma   90.00
#
_symmetry.space_group_name_H-M   'P 1'
#
loop_
_entity.id
_entity.type
_entity.pdbx_description
1 polymer ?
#
loop_
_entity_poly.entity_id
_entity_poly.type
_entity_poly.pdbx_seq_one_letter_code
_entity_poly.pdbx_strand_id
1 'polypeptide(L)'
;TLTLFAMVLAIGLVVDDAIVVIENVERHINEDRLDTKEATRRAMDEVSGPVVAIAFVLASVFIPVAFLGGMTGILYRQFALTIAVSMGLSAFVALSLTPALCALLLKPHDPNAHKGKMAKFFDAFNRWFDKFTNGYVKKVVFVISKAKFCLIFLAVMVGVMAWLFKTLP
;
A
#
# COMPACT_ATOMS: atom_id res chain seq x y z
N THR A 1 22.30 0.63 15.48
CA THR A 1 22.28 0.97 14.02
C THR A 1 21.24 0.17 13.27
N LEU A 2 21.16 -1.17 13.43
CA LEU A 2 20.16 -2.02 12.74
C LEU A 2 18.72 -1.71 13.16
N THR A 3 18.48 -1.35 14.41
CA THR A 3 17.16 -0.93 14.89
C THR A 3 16.70 0.35 14.20
N LEU A 4 17.60 1.33 14.00
CA LEU A 4 17.27 2.55 13.25
C LEU A 4 16.95 2.25 11.79
N PHE A 5 17.70 1.36 11.16
CA PHE A 5 17.40 0.91 9.80
C PHE A 5 16.04 0.19 9.72
N ALA A 6 15.74 -0.68 10.70
CA ALA A 6 14.44 -1.34 10.81
C ALA A 6 13.30 -0.32 10.99
N MET A 7 13.50 0.73 11.80
CA MET A 7 12.50 1.79 11.97
C MET A 7 12.25 2.57 10.71
N VAL A 8 13.29 2.94 9.96
CA VAL A 8 13.14 3.63 8.66
C VAL A 8 12.35 2.78 7.67
N LEU A 9 12.66 1.49 7.60
CA LEU A 9 11.94 0.55 6.75
C LEU A 9 10.48 0.36 7.21
N ALA A 10 10.28 0.26 8.53
CA ALA A 10 8.95 0.13 9.13
C ALA A 10 8.08 1.37 8.86
N ILE A 11 8.63 2.58 8.82
CA ILE A 11 7.87 3.81 8.50
C ILE A 11 7.19 3.68 7.12
N GLY A 12 7.91 3.19 6.11
CA GLY A 12 7.33 2.97 4.78
C GLY A 12 6.18 1.97 4.81
N LEU A 13 6.36 0.84 5.50
CA LEU A 13 5.33 -0.20 5.62
C LEU A 13 4.11 0.26 6.42
N VAL A 14 4.33 1.01 7.51
CA VAL A 14 3.27 1.51 8.41
C VAL A 14 2.38 2.55 7.71
N VAL A 15 2.97 3.41 6.91
CA VAL A 15 2.23 4.47 6.19
C VAL A 15 1.30 3.87 5.13
N ASP A 16 1.70 2.79 4.47
CA ASP A 16 0.92 2.15 3.42
C ASP A 16 -0.44 1.65 3.93
N ASP A 17 -0.51 1.05 5.11
CA ASP A 17 -1.77 0.56 5.69
C ASP A 17 -2.79 1.70 5.89
N ALA A 18 -2.34 2.84 6.39
CA ALA A 18 -3.20 4.01 6.60
C ALA A 18 -3.64 4.64 5.28
N ILE A 19 -2.76 4.69 4.27
CA ILE A 19 -3.07 5.23 2.94
C ILE A 19 -4.17 4.40 2.27
N VAL A 20 -4.09 3.07 2.31
CA VAL A 20 -5.11 2.17 1.73
C VAL A 20 -6.48 2.42 2.34
N VAL A 21 -6.56 2.62 3.66
CA VAL A 21 -7.83 2.93 4.34
C VAL A 21 -8.38 4.28 3.87
N ILE A 22 -7.56 5.34 3.89
CA ILE A 22 -7.98 6.70 3.49
C ILE A 22 -8.44 6.71 2.02
N GLU A 23 -7.66 6.11 1.13
CA GLU A 23 -7.99 6.05 -0.30
C GLU A 23 -9.31 5.33 -0.56
N ASN A 24 -9.56 4.21 0.13
CA ASN A 24 -10.82 3.48 -0.02
C ASN A 24 -12.02 4.28 0.53
N VAL A 25 -11.86 4.99 1.66
CA VAL A 25 -12.90 5.90 2.17
C VAL A 25 -13.18 7.01 1.18
N GLU A 26 -12.12 7.64 0.64
CA GLU A 26 -12.26 8.73 -0.33
C GLU A 26 -12.90 8.26 -1.63
N ARG A 27 -12.60 7.05 -2.07
CA ARG A 27 -13.25 6.41 -3.23
C ARG A 27 -14.77 6.31 -3.00
N HIS A 28 -15.23 5.79 -1.87
CA HIS A 28 -16.65 5.68 -1.56
C HIS A 28 -17.36 7.03 -1.43
N ILE A 29 -16.66 8.06 -0.91
CA ILE A 29 -17.21 9.41 -0.87
C ILE A 29 -17.39 9.99 -2.28
N ASN A 30 -16.40 9.82 -3.17
CA ASN A 30 -16.37 10.45 -4.49
C ASN A 30 -17.16 9.68 -5.54
N GLU A 31 -17.07 8.35 -5.56
CA GLU A 31 -17.70 7.50 -6.57
C GLU A 31 -19.12 7.13 -6.18
N ASP A 32 -19.33 6.65 -4.95
CA ASP A 32 -20.64 6.20 -4.47
C ASP A 32 -21.47 7.34 -3.88
N ARG A 33 -20.88 8.54 -3.72
CA ARG A 33 -21.51 9.74 -3.13
C ARG A 33 -22.14 9.48 -1.76
N LEU A 34 -21.48 8.66 -0.97
CA LEU A 34 -21.94 8.32 0.38
C LEU A 34 -21.56 9.42 1.38
N ASP A 35 -22.35 9.49 2.45
CA ASP A 35 -21.95 10.29 3.62
C ASP A 35 -20.65 9.73 4.22
N THR A 36 -19.82 10.59 4.77
CA THR A 36 -18.47 10.25 5.26
C THR A 36 -18.47 9.07 6.24
N LYS A 37 -19.46 8.98 7.11
CA LYS A 37 -19.58 7.87 8.08
C LYS A 37 -19.90 6.55 7.39
N GLU A 38 -20.84 6.56 6.46
CA GLU A 38 -21.22 5.36 5.71
C GLU A 38 -20.09 4.92 4.75
N ALA A 39 -19.43 5.87 4.10
CA ALA A 39 -18.25 5.62 3.28
C ALA A 39 -17.13 4.97 4.10
N THR A 40 -16.86 5.49 5.30
CA THR A 40 -15.84 4.90 6.20
C THR A 40 -16.23 3.48 6.61
N ARG A 41 -17.50 3.24 6.94
CA ARG A 41 -17.97 1.91 7.31
C ARG A 41 -17.78 0.90 6.19
N ARG A 42 -18.20 1.23 4.96
CA ARG A 42 -18.03 0.35 3.79
C ARG A 42 -16.57 0.11 3.47
N ALA A 43 -15.76 1.15 3.49
CA ALA A 43 -14.32 1.03 3.29
C ALA A 43 -13.71 0.06 4.31
N MET A 44 -14.10 0.15 5.59
CA MET A 44 -13.60 -0.76 6.62
C MET A 44 -14.05 -2.21 6.42
N ASP A 45 -15.27 -2.43 5.95
CA ASP A 45 -15.75 -3.78 5.62
C ASP A 45 -14.90 -4.41 4.49
N GLU A 46 -14.42 -3.61 3.54
CA GLU A 46 -13.57 -4.07 2.43
C GLU A 46 -12.11 -4.27 2.82
N VAL A 47 -11.51 -3.34 3.59
CA VAL A 47 -10.05 -3.32 3.81
C VAL A 47 -9.60 -3.98 5.11
N SER A 48 -10.49 -4.18 6.10
CA SER A 48 -10.09 -4.76 7.39
C SER A 48 -9.49 -6.16 7.24
N GLY A 49 -10.10 -7.02 6.42
CA GLY A 49 -9.60 -8.37 6.13
C GLY A 49 -8.18 -8.34 5.53
N PRO A 50 -7.97 -7.68 4.40
CA PRO A 50 -6.66 -7.50 3.80
C PRO A 50 -5.58 -6.94 4.73
N VAL A 51 -5.87 -5.88 5.50
CA VAL A 51 -4.90 -5.27 6.44
C VAL A 51 -4.48 -6.27 7.51
N VAL A 52 -5.43 -6.97 8.11
CA VAL A 52 -5.14 -8.04 9.10
C VAL A 52 -4.32 -9.15 8.46
N ALA A 53 -4.68 -9.58 7.25
CA ALA A 53 -3.95 -10.64 6.54
C ALA A 53 -2.50 -10.24 6.26
N ILE A 54 -2.23 -9.00 5.81
CA ILE A 54 -0.88 -8.49 5.57
C ILE A 54 -0.08 -8.50 6.88
N ALA A 55 -0.65 -8.01 7.99
CA ALA A 55 0.01 -8.02 9.29
C ALA A 55 0.38 -9.44 9.75
N PHE A 56 -0.51 -10.42 9.56
CA PHE A 56 -0.21 -11.82 9.88
C PHE A 56 0.86 -12.43 8.99
N VAL A 57 0.84 -12.17 7.68
CA VAL A 57 1.86 -12.66 6.74
C VAL A 57 3.23 -12.11 7.13
N LEU A 58 3.35 -10.83 7.39
CA LEU A 58 4.62 -10.22 7.80
C LEU A 58 5.08 -10.74 9.17
N ALA A 59 4.17 -10.85 10.14
CA ALA A 59 4.48 -11.44 11.42
C ALA A 59 5.00 -12.88 11.28
N SER A 60 4.38 -13.70 10.42
CA SER A 60 4.80 -15.09 10.19
C SER A 60 6.19 -15.22 9.58
N VAL A 61 6.67 -14.20 8.87
CA VAL A 61 8.02 -14.14 8.31
C VAL A 61 9.02 -13.63 9.36
N PHE A 62 8.70 -12.55 10.06
CA PHE A 62 9.66 -11.91 10.96
C PHE A 62 9.76 -12.58 12.34
N ILE A 63 8.68 -13.17 12.86
CA ILE A 63 8.72 -13.85 14.16
C ILE A 63 9.72 -15.01 14.17
N PRO A 64 9.76 -15.95 13.20
CA PRO A 64 10.77 -16.99 13.17
C PRO A 64 12.20 -16.46 13.10
N VAL A 65 12.44 -15.38 12.36
CA VAL A 65 13.76 -14.74 12.27
C VAL A 65 14.25 -14.24 13.63
N ALA A 66 13.34 -13.83 14.51
CA ALA A 66 13.68 -13.41 15.88
C ALA A 66 14.20 -14.55 16.77
N PHE A 67 13.96 -15.81 16.39
CA PHE A 67 14.44 -17.00 17.12
C PHE A 67 15.73 -17.59 16.55
N LEU A 68 16.31 -17.00 15.51
CA LEU A 68 17.60 -17.43 14.98
C LEU A 68 18.70 -17.30 16.03
N GLY A 69 19.48 -18.36 16.20
CA GLY A 69 20.62 -18.41 17.13
C GLY A 69 21.93 -17.92 16.51
N GLY A 70 22.97 -17.83 17.36
CA GLY A 70 24.31 -17.44 16.94
C GLY A 70 24.51 -15.92 16.85
N MET A 71 25.74 -15.52 16.47
CA MET A 71 26.12 -14.09 16.41
C MET A 71 25.30 -13.30 15.39
N THR A 72 25.03 -13.92 14.26
CA THR A 72 24.15 -13.34 13.23
C THR A 72 22.71 -13.24 13.71
N GLY A 73 22.21 -14.19 14.49
CA GLY A 73 20.88 -14.20 15.05
C GLY A 73 20.61 -13.01 15.99
N ILE A 74 21.61 -12.57 16.75
CA ILE A 74 21.47 -11.40 17.64
C ILE A 74 21.19 -10.13 16.84
N LEU A 75 21.83 -9.96 15.71
CA LEU A 75 21.63 -8.81 14.82
C LEU A 75 20.25 -8.85 14.15
N TYR A 76 19.87 -9.99 13.60
CA TYR A 76 18.56 -10.16 12.94
C TYR A 76 17.39 -10.11 13.92
N ARG A 77 17.57 -10.56 15.15
CA ARG A 77 16.55 -10.52 16.19
C ARG A 77 16.06 -9.11 16.48
N GLN A 78 16.98 -8.15 16.66
CA GLN A 78 16.61 -6.75 16.91
C GLN A 78 15.83 -6.17 15.72
N PHE A 79 16.28 -6.45 14.51
CA PHE A 79 15.63 -6.02 13.28
C PHE A 79 14.22 -6.62 13.15
N ALA A 80 14.10 -7.93 13.30
CA ALA A 80 12.83 -8.65 13.14
C ALA A 80 11.79 -8.25 14.19
N LEU A 81 12.19 -8.12 15.45
CA LEU A 81 11.30 -7.68 16.53
C LEU A 81 10.82 -6.24 16.32
N THR A 82 11.71 -5.34 15.89
CA THR A 82 11.32 -3.95 15.61
C THR A 82 10.26 -3.89 14.51
N ILE A 83 10.46 -4.63 13.42
CA ILE A 83 9.47 -4.66 12.32
C ILE A 83 8.17 -5.31 12.79
N ALA A 84 8.22 -6.46 13.45
CA ALA A 84 7.02 -7.17 13.90
C ALA A 84 6.16 -6.31 14.84
N VAL A 85 6.75 -5.61 15.80
CA VAL A 85 6.06 -4.69 16.71
C VAL A 85 5.50 -3.49 15.95
N SER A 86 6.29 -2.89 15.05
CA SER A 86 5.84 -1.76 14.23
C SER A 86 4.65 -2.12 13.36
N MET A 87 4.65 -3.30 12.75
CA MET A 87 3.53 -3.80 11.93
C MET A 87 2.26 -4.05 12.76
N GLY A 88 2.41 -4.63 13.96
CA GLY A 88 1.27 -4.81 14.86
C GLY A 88 0.63 -3.48 15.27
N LEU A 89 1.45 -2.48 15.58
CA LEU A 89 0.98 -1.12 15.89
C LEU A 89 0.37 -0.44 14.64
N SER A 90 0.95 -0.65 13.45
CA SER A 90 0.40 -0.14 12.20
C SER A 90 -1.00 -0.64 11.94
N ALA A 91 -1.19 -1.95 11.97
CA ALA A 91 -2.49 -2.56 11.76
C ALA A 91 -3.52 -2.05 12.79
N PHE A 92 -3.12 -1.92 14.05
CA PHE A 92 -3.99 -1.36 15.08
C PHE A 92 -4.39 0.09 14.80
N VAL A 93 -3.46 0.94 14.40
CA VAL A 93 -3.72 2.34 14.05
C VAL A 93 -4.57 2.44 12.79
N ALA A 94 -4.27 1.65 11.76
CA ALA A 94 -5.00 1.64 10.50
C ALA A 94 -6.46 1.18 10.69
N LEU A 95 -6.72 0.25 11.60
CA LEU A 95 -8.07 -0.27 11.86
C LEU A 95 -8.86 0.52 12.91
N SER A 96 -8.22 1.36 13.72
CA SER A 96 -8.89 2.12 14.78
C SER A 96 -8.84 3.63 14.57
N LEU A 97 -7.63 4.21 14.60
CA LEU A 97 -7.46 5.65 14.54
C LEU A 97 -7.78 6.22 13.16
N THR A 98 -7.30 5.56 12.10
CA THR A 98 -7.48 6.06 10.74
C THR A 98 -8.96 6.18 10.34
N PRO A 99 -9.82 5.17 10.52
CA PRO A 99 -11.25 5.30 10.20
C PRO A 99 -11.95 6.32 11.08
N ALA A 100 -11.57 6.45 12.36
CA ALA A 100 -12.13 7.46 13.24
C ALA A 100 -11.81 8.88 12.75
N LEU A 101 -10.57 9.12 12.32
CA LEU A 101 -10.16 10.40 11.73
C LEU A 101 -10.84 10.65 10.37
N CYS A 102 -10.97 9.63 9.53
CA CYS A 102 -11.71 9.75 8.27
C CYS A 102 -13.15 10.19 8.50
N ALA A 103 -13.86 9.54 9.42
CA ALA A 103 -15.25 9.86 9.73
C ALA A 103 -15.44 11.27 10.32
N LEU A 104 -14.40 11.82 10.98
CA LEU A 104 -14.46 13.15 11.64
C LEU A 104 -13.93 14.28 10.75
N LEU A 105 -12.87 14.05 9.98
CA LEU A 105 -12.11 15.08 9.28
C LEU A 105 -12.42 15.16 7.80
N LEU A 106 -12.77 14.06 7.14
CA LEU A 106 -13.12 14.13 5.74
C LEU A 106 -14.48 14.81 5.57
N LYS A 107 -14.55 15.68 4.57
CA LYS A 107 -15.78 16.35 4.16
C LYS A 107 -16.16 15.83 2.77
N PRO A 108 -17.47 15.63 2.51
CA PRO A 108 -17.93 15.37 1.15
C PRO A 108 -17.42 16.45 0.21
N HIS A 109 -17.01 16.06 -0.97
CA HIS A 109 -16.50 16.98 -1.98
C HIS A 109 -17.62 17.95 -2.42
N ASP A 110 -17.49 19.23 -2.06
CA ASP A 110 -18.39 20.27 -2.55
C ASP A 110 -17.84 20.82 -3.88
N PRO A 111 -18.52 20.56 -5.02
CA PRO A 111 -18.06 21.01 -6.33
C PRO A 111 -17.91 22.53 -6.44
N ASN A 112 -18.51 23.30 -5.53
CA ASN A 112 -18.51 24.77 -5.53
C ASN A 112 -17.45 25.39 -4.60
N ALA A 113 -16.71 24.59 -3.82
CA ALA A 113 -15.79 25.10 -2.80
C ALA A 113 -14.51 25.75 -3.34
N HIS A 114 -14.21 25.62 -4.64
CA HIS A 114 -12.93 26.05 -5.20
C HIS A 114 -13.06 27.31 -6.07
N LYS A 115 -13.09 28.48 -5.45
CA LYS A 115 -13.02 29.80 -6.15
C LYS A 115 -11.73 30.59 -5.88
N GLY A 116 -10.59 29.93 -5.60
CA GLY A 116 -9.32 30.60 -5.32
C GLY A 116 -8.26 30.39 -6.41
N LYS A 117 -7.18 31.20 -6.37
CA LYS A 117 -6.03 31.05 -7.29
C LYS A 117 -5.34 29.67 -7.11
N MET A 118 -5.34 29.12 -5.90
CA MET A 118 -4.85 27.76 -5.60
C MET A 118 -5.69 26.68 -6.29
N ALA A 119 -6.99 26.86 -6.40
CA ALA A 119 -7.87 25.90 -7.07
C ALA A 119 -7.50 25.72 -8.56
N LYS A 120 -7.19 26.82 -9.27
CA LYS A 120 -6.74 26.74 -10.65
C LYS A 120 -5.45 25.94 -10.83
N PHE A 121 -4.54 26.03 -9.85
CA PHE A 121 -3.32 25.21 -9.86
C PHE A 121 -3.62 23.74 -9.64
N PHE A 122 -4.48 23.42 -8.66
CA PHE A 122 -4.90 22.03 -8.41
C PHE A 122 -5.71 21.45 -9.58
N ASP A 123 -6.57 22.24 -10.21
CA ASP A 123 -7.34 21.82 -11.39
C ASP A 123 -6.42 21.55 -12.61
N ALA A 124 -5.36 22.33 -12.76
CA ALA A 124 -4.38 22.10 -13.82
C ALA A 124 -3.54 20.83 -13.54
N PHE A 125 -3.14 20.66 -12.28
CA PHE A 125 -2.42 19.46 -11.83
C PHE A 125 -3.28 18.21 -11.98
N ASN A 126 -4.52 18.22 -11.53
CA ASN A 126 -5.45 17.10 -11.65
C ASN A 126 -5.69 16.74 -13.12
N ARG A 127 -5.91 17.70 -13.99
CA ARG A 127 -6.06 17.45 -15.44
C ARG A 127 -4.80 16.83 -16.07
N TRP A 128 -3.62 17.25 -15.63
CA TRP A 128 -2.38 16.65 -16.08
C TRP A 128 -2.24 15.22 -15.56
N PHE A 129 -2.54 15.00 -14.28
CA PHE A 129 -2.52 13.69 -13.64
C PHE A 129 -3.54 12.73 -14.25
N ASP A 130 -4.77 13.18 -14.52
CA ASP A 130 -5.81 12.40 -15.20
C ASP A 130 -5.38 11.97 -16.61
N LYS A 131 -4.71 12.86 -17.35
CA LYS A 131 -4.12 12.50 -18.65
C LYS A 131 -3.07 11.41 -18.53
N PHE A 132 -2.21 11.51 -17.52
CA PHE A 132 -1.17 10.53 -17.26
C PHE A 132 -1.78 9.18 -16.84
N THR A 133 -2.73 9.20 -15.92
CA THR A 133 -3.46 8.02 -15.44
C THR A 133 -4.23 7.34 -16.57
N ASN A 134 -4.97 8.09 -17.37
CA ASN A 134 -5.68 7.54 -18.53
C ASN A 134 -4.72 6.94 -19.57
N GLY A 135 -3.55 7.54 -19.77
CA GLY A 135 -2.50 6.99 -20.61
C GLY A 135 -1.94 5.67 -20.07
N TYR A 136 -1.72 5.60 -18.75
CA TYR A 136 -1.29 4.40 -18.06
C TYR A 136 -2.34 3.28 -18.16
N VAL A 137 -3.59 3.58 -17.82
CA VAL A 137 -4.71 2.61 -17.89
C VAL A 137 -4.85 2.03 -19.30
N LYS A 138 -4.77 2.85 -20.35
CA LYS A 138 -4.80 2.36 -21.74
C LYS A 138 -3.66 1.38 -22.03
N LYS A 139 -2.45 1.65 -21.53
CA LYS A 139 -1.30 0.74 -21.70
C LYS A 139 -1.51 -0.55 -20.93
N VAL A 140 -2.02 -0.47 -19.70
CA VAL A 140 -2.32 -1.65 -18.87
C VAL A 140 -3.38 -2.52 -19.54
N VAL A 141 -4.48 -1.93 -20.01
CA VAL A 141 -5.53 -2.65 -20.75
C VAL A 141 -4.97 -3.30 -22.02
N PHE A 142 -4.10 -2.59 -22.75
CA PHE A 142 -3.43 -3.17 -23.92
C PHE A 142 -2.54 -4.37 -23.55
N VAL A 143 -1.78 -4.27 -22.46
CA VAL A 143 -0.93 -5.36 -21.96
C VAL A 143 -1.78 -6.55 -21.52
N ILE A 144 -2.85 -6.31 -20.77
CA ILE A 144 -3.78 -7.36 -20.32
C ILE A 144 -4.46 -8.04 -21.51
N SER A 145 -4.88 -7.28 -22.51
CA SER A 145 -5.49 -7.84 -23.73
C SER A 145 -4.52 -8.71 -24.53
N LYS A 146 -3.22 -8.51 -24.35
CA LYS A 146 -2.13 -9.31 -24.91
C LYS A 146 -1.46 -10.25 -23.92
N ALA A 147 -2.22 -10.83 -22.99
CA ALA A 147 -1.75 -11.69 -21.92
C ALA A 147 -0.80 -12.82 -22.41
N LYS A 148 -1.05 -13.37 -23.60
CA LYS A 148 -0.16 -14.37 -24.22
C LYS A 148 1.26 -13.83 -24.44
N PHE A 149 1.40 -12.57 -24.83
CA PHE A 149 2.71 -11.94 -25.05
C PHE A 149 3.46 -11.72 -23.72
N CYS A 150 2.73 -11.32 -22.67
CA CYS A 150 3.28 -11.20 -21.33
C CYS A 150 3.73 -12.53 -20.75
N LEU A 151 2.97 -13.61 -20.98
CA LEU A 151 3.36 -14.95 -20.56
C LEU A 151 4.62 -15.43 -21.28
N ILE A 152 4.74 -15.19 -22.59
CA ILE A 152 5.95 -15.52 -23.35
C ILE A 152 7.14 -14.74 -22.81
N PHE A 153 6.98 -13.44 -22.57
CA PHE A 153 8.04 -12.60 -21.99
C PHE A 153 8.47 -13.10 -20.61
N LEU A 154 7.52 -13.44 -19.74
CA LEU A 154 7.79 -14.02 -18.44
C LEU A 154 8.55 -15.36 -18.56
N ALA A 155 8.11 -16.25 -19.47
CA ALA A 155 8.76 -17.53 -19.70
C ALA A 155 10.22 -17.36 -20.19
N VAL A 156 10.46 -16.38 -21.08
CA VAL A 156 11.82 -16.03 -21.54
C VAL A 156 12.68 -15.51 -20.39
N MET A 157 12.15 -14.62 -19.54
CA MET A 157 12.86 -14.10 -18.38
C MET A 157 13.25 -15.21 -17.39
N VAL A 158 12.31 -16.11 -17.09
CA VAL A 158 12.54 -17.27 -16.21
C VAL A 158 13.57 -18.23 -16.85
N GLY A 159 13.47 -18.46 -18.16
CA GLY A 159 14.43 -19.28 -18.90
C GLY A 159 15.86 -18.71 -18.88
N VAL A 160 16.00 -17.39 -19.09
CA VAL A 160 17.29 -16.69 -19.00
C VAL A 160 17.84 -16.78 -17.56
N MET A 161 17.01 -16.60 -16.56
CA MET A 161 17.42 -16.71 -15.16
C MET A 161 17.89 -18.13 -14.82
N ALA A 162 17.15 -19.14 -15.23
CA ALA A 162 17.54 -20.55 -15.03
C ALA A 162 18.84 -20.91 -15.77
N TRP A 163 19.03 -20.38 -16.99
CA TRP A 163 20.26 -20.55 -17.74
C TRP A 163 21.46 -19.88 -17.08
N LEU A 164 21.28 -18.64 -16.57
CA LEU A 164 22.32 -17.92 -15.82
C LEU A 164 22.71 -18.68 -14.54
N PHE A 165 21.73 -19.20 -13.79
CA PHE A 165 22.00 -20.02 -12.59
C PHE A 165 22.79 -21.31 -12.89
N LYS A 166 22.64 -21.85 -14.10
CA LYS A 166 23.36 -23.07 -14.52
C LYS A 166 24.78 -22.79 -15.05
N THR A 167 25.02 -21.55 -15.55
CA THR A 167 26.28 -21.17 -16.17
C THR A 167 27.20 -20.34 -15.26
N LEU A 168 26.67 -19.73 -14.21
CA LEU A 168 27.49 -19.08 -13.18
C LEU A 168 27.88 -20.14 -12.12
N PRO A 169 29.18 -20.26 -11.81
CA PRO A 169 29.70 -21.17 -10.77
C PRO A 169 29.31 -20.69 -9.36
#